data_9792ddca6d081ae294445806d31e2d58
#
_entry.id   9792ddca6d081ae294445806d31e2d58
#
_cell.length_a   1.000
_cell.length_b   1.000
_cell.length_c   1.000
_cell.angle_alpha   90.00
_cell.angle_beta   90.00
_cell.angle_gamma   90.00
#
_symmetry.space_group_name_H-M   'P 1'
#
loop_
_entity.id
_entity.type
_entity.pdbx_description
1 polymer ?
#
loop_
_entity_poly.entity_id
_entity_poly.type
_entity_poly.pdbx_seq_one_letter_code
_entity_poly.pdbx_strand_id
1 'polypeptide(L)'
;MKKIQLLLATTAVLFLATACEIDRKKVLTVEQLPPAAQMYIEENMPDAKVLYVKKEQKNFKTHYEVRFDNRIEYEFDSEGAIVDIDVDD
;
A
#
# COMPACT_ATOMS: atom_id res chain seq x y z
N MET A 1 -18.82 -3.83 -39.36
CA MET A 1 -17.38 -3.97 -39.06
C MET A 1 -16.79 -2.70 -38.52
N LYS A 2 -17.10 -1.59 -39.16
CA LYS A 2 -16.56 -0.30 -38.70
C LYS A 2 -17.05 0.07 -37.33
N LYS A 3 -18.22 -0.38 -36.93
CA LYS A 3 -18.78 -0.09 -35.62
C LYS A 3 -17.95 -0.69 -34.51
N ILE A 4 -17.34 -1.83 -34.76
CA ILE A 4 -16.52 -2.50 -33.77
C ILE A 4 -15.30 -1.68 -33.44
N GLN A 5 -14.71 -1.03 -34.44
CA GLN A 5 -13.53 -0.22 -34.23
C GLN A 5 -13.81 1.00 -33.35
N LEU A 6 -15.00 1.58 -33.51
CA LEU A 6 -15.40 2.72 -32.73
C LEU A 6 -15.53 2.35 -31.24
N LEU A 7 -16.07 1.18 -30.97
CA LEU A 7 -16.24 0.71 -29.62
C LEU A 7 -14.89 0.54 -28.92
N LEU A 8 -13.92 0.02 -29.65
CA LEU A 8 -12.59 -0.17 -29.09
C LEU A 8 -11.94 1.14 -28.73
N ALA A 9 -12.10 2.15 -29.59
CA ALA A 9 -11.55 3.46 -29.32
C ALA A 9 -12.14 4.07 -28.05
N THR A 10 -13.44 3.93 -27.87
CA THR A 10 -14.12 4.45 -26.71
C THR A 10 -13.60 3.80 -25.43
N THR A 11 -13.43 2.49 -25.48
CA THR A 11 -12.93 1.75 -24.32
C THR A 11 -11.53 2.22 -23.92
N ALA A 12 -10.69 2.46 -24.92
CA ALA A 12 -9.33 2.92 -24.64
C ALA A 12 -9.32 4.27 -23.93
N VAL A 13 -10.20 5.17 -24.32
CA VAL A 13 -10.27 6.48 -23.69
C VAL A 13 -10.66 6.36 -22.22
N LEU A 14 -11.62 5.52 -21.92
CA LEU A 14 -12.03 5.31 -20.53
C LEU A 14 -10.92 4.76 -19.69
N PHE A 15 -10.16 3.86 -20.24
CA PHE A 15 -9.05 3.27 -19.52
C PHE A 15 -7.98 4.31 -19.17
N LEU A 16 -7.69 5.20 -20.10
CA LEU A 16 -6.71 6.26 -19.88
C LEU A 16 -7.15 7.19 -18.75
N ALA A 17 -8.43 7.51 -18.70
CA ALA A 17 -8.95 8.37 -17.66
C ALA A 17 -8.70 7.78 -16.27
N THR A 18 -8.83 6.47 -16.14
CA THR A 18 -8.59 5.80 -14.87
C THR A 18 -7.13 5.87 -14.48
N ALA A 19 -6.24 5.84 -15.44
CA ALA A 19 -4.80 5.83 -15.18
C ALA A 19 -4.25 7.17 -14.70
N CYS A 20 -5.07 8.21 -14.68
CA CYS A 20 -4.62 9.53 -14.27
C CYS A 20 -4.58 9.73 -12.76
N GLU A 21 -5.04 8.78 -12.00
CA GLU A 21 -5.01 8.92 -10.55
C GLU A 21 -3.58 8.92 -10.02
N ILE A 22 -3.30 9.83 -9.10
CA ILE A 22 -1.96 10.05 -8.58
C ILE A 22 -1.68 9.26 -7.32
N ASP A 23 -2.62 9.30 -6.40
CA ASP A 23 -2.46 8.59 -5.13
C ASP A 23 -2.95 7.17 -5.25
N ARG A 24 -2.11 6.24 -4.80
CA ARG A 24 -2.45 4.82 -4.87
C ARG A 24 -2.32 4.18 -3.51
N LYS A 25 -3.38 3.50 -3.10
CA LYS A 25 -3.39 2.72 -1.87
C LYS A 25 -3.71 1.29 -2.22
N LYS A 26 -2.95 0.39 -1.65
CA LYS A 26 -3.12 -1.02 -1.90
C LYS A 26 -3.04 -1.78 -0.58
N VAL A 27 -3.98 -2.70 -0.37
CA VAL A 27 -3.97 -3.54 0.83
C VAL A 27 -3.09 -4.75 0.56
N LEU A 28 -2.19 -5.02 1.49
CA LEU A 28 -1.21 -6.09 1.36
C LEU A 28 -1.29 -7.03 2.56
N THR A 29 -0.51 -8.10 2.48
CA THR A 29 -0.26 -8.97 3.63
C THR A 29 1.12 -8.67 4.18
N VAL A 30 1.39 -9.17 5.38
CA VAL A 30 2.70 -8.96 6.01
C VAL A 30 3.83 -9.52 5.16
N GLU A 31 3.58 -10.65 4.50
CA GLU A 31 4.59 -11.31 3.67
C GLU A 31 4.99 -10.49 2.44
N GLN A 32 4.18 -9.51 2.10
CA GLN A 32 4.45 -8.64 0.96
C GLN A 32 5.25 -7.39 1.35
N LEU A 33 5.53 -7.23 2.63
CA LEU A 33 6.38 -6.13 3.09
C LEU A 33 7.84 -6.43 2.77
N PRO A 34 8.66 -5.38 2.67
CA PRO A 34 10.11 -5.60 2.56
C PRO A 34 10.62 -6.42 3.74
N PRO A 35 11.64 -7.26 3.52
CA PRO A 35 12.16 -8.12 4.57
C PRO A 35 12.55 -7.40 5.86
N ALA A 36 13.14 -6.21 5.74
CA ALA A 36 13.52 -5.44 6.91
C ALA A 36 12.32 -5.06 7.77
N ALA A 37 11.20 -4.72 7.15
CA ALA A 37 9.99 -4.40 7.87
C ALA A 37 9.42 -5.62 8.58
N GLN A 38 9.45 -6.77 7.91
CA GLN A 38 8.97 -8.02 8.53
C GLN A 38 9.79 -8.37 9.76
N MET A 39 11.10 -8.22 9.68
CA MET A 39 11.98 -8.49 10.81
C MET A 39 11.72 -7.53 11.95
N TYR A 40 11.51 -6.27 11.65
CA TYR A 40 11.24 -5.27 12.66
C TYR A 40 9.96 -5.61 13.43
N ILE A 41 8.94 -6.05 12.72
CA ILE A 41 7.68 -6.44 13.34
C ILE A 41 7.87 -7.65 14.23
N GLU A 42 8.59 -8.65 13.76
CA GLU A 42 8.84 -9.85 14.56
C GLU A 42 9.61 -9.56 15.84
N GLU A 43 10.56 -8.65 15.77
CA GLU A 43 11.36 -8.31 16.93
C GLU A 43 10.63 -7.44 17.94
N ASN A 44 9.77 -6.56 17.47
CA ASN A 44 9.14 -5.56 18.32
C ASN A 44 7.67 -5.85 18.64
N MET A 45 7.01 -6.64 17.83
CA MET A 45 5.58 -6.93 17.99
C MET A 45 5.29 -8.42 17.80
N PRO A 46 5.99 -9.31 18.52
CA PRO A 46 5.81 -10.75 18.28
C PRO A 46 4.42 -11.27 18.63
N ASP A 47 3.75 -10.62 19.58
CA ASP A 47 2.44 -11.09 20.05
C ASP A 47 1.27 -10.27 19.53
N ALA A 48 1.54 -9.18 18.83
CA ALA A 48 0.48 -8.33 18.33
C ALA A 48 -0.08 -8.90 17.02
N LYS A 49 -1.36 -8.70 16.82
CA LYS A 49 -2.03 -9.15 15.61
C LYS A 49 -2.08 -7.99 14.62
N VAL A 50 -1.74 -8.27 13.39
CA VAL A 50 -1.81 -7.27 12.33
C VAL A 50 -3.25 -7.16 11.85
N LEU A 51 -3.79 -5.95 11.89
CA LEU A 51 -5.14 -5.68 11.41
C LEU A 51 -5.14 -5.40 9.91
N TYR A 52 -4.18 -4.62 9.43
CA TYR A 52 -4.04 -4.38 8.01
C TYR A 52 -2.64 -3.90 7.68
N VAL A 53 -2.28 -4.05 6.41
CA VAL A 53 -1.05 -3.55 5.82
C VAL A 53 -1.45 -2.77 4.58
N LYS A 54 -0.98 -1.55 4.47
CA LYS A 54 -1.25 -0.71 3.31
C LYS A 54 0.03 -0.26 2.66
N LYS A 55 0.04 -0.29 1.34
CA LYS A 55 1.10 0.32 0.56
C LYS A 55 0.54 1.60 -0.01
N GLU A 56 1.22 2.70 0.23
CA GLU A 56 0.78 4.00 -0.23
C GLU A 56 1.88 4.65 -1.04
N GLN A 57 1.52 5.16 -2.22
CA GLN A 57 2.44 5.89 -3.07
C GLN A 57 1.96 7.32 -3.17
N LYS A 58 2.84 8.26 -2.80
CA LYS A 58 2.51 9.66 -2.82
C LYS A 58 3.75 10.44 -3.19
N ASN A 59 3.65 11.33 -4.18
CA ASN A 59 4.78 12.14 -4.63
C ASN A 59 6.00 11.28 -4.99
N PHE A 60 5.75 10.17 -5.67
CA PHE A 60 6.78 9.22 -6.12
C PHE A 60 7.49 8.49 -4.97
N LYS A 61 6.97 8.60 -3.76
CA LYS A 61 7.52 7.88 -2.62
C LYS A 61 6.57 6.78 -2.20
N THR A 62 7.14 5.65 -1.81
CA THR A 62 6.38 4.51 -1.35
C THR A 62 6.54 4.37 0.16
N HIS A 63 5.41 4.24 0.84
CA HIS A 63 5.37 4.01 2.29
C HIS A 63 4.49 2.81 2.55
N TYR A 64 4.78 2.12 3.65
CA TYR A 64 3.95 1.02 4.10
C TYR A 64 3.44 1.34 5.49
N GLU A 65 2.16 1.13 5.72
CA GLU A 65 1.55 1.32 7.03
C GLU A 65 1.05 -0.02 7.54
N VAL A 66 1.40 -0.33 8.79
CA VAL A 66 0.96 -1.58 9.43
C VAL A 66 0.26 -1.22 10.73
N ARG A 67 -1.00 -1.61 10.84
CA ARG A 67 -1.80 -1.37 12.03
C ARG A 67 -1.97 -2.64 12.81
N PHE A 68 -1.75 -2.55 14.12
CA PHE A 68 -1.85 -3.69 15.03
C PHE A 68 -3.09 -3.57 15.92
N ASP A 69 -3.48 -4.68 16.53
CA ASP A 69 -4.66 -4.72 17.39
C ASP A 69 -4.46 -4.03 18.73
N ASN A 70 -3.25 -3.63 19.07
CA ASN A 70 -2.93 -2.90 20.29
C ASN A 70 -2.89 -1.40 20.10
N ARG A 71 -3.49 -0.90 19.00
CA ARG A 71 -3.58 0.54 18.68
C ARG A 71 -2.26 1.17 18.30
N ILE A 72 -1.30 0.38 17.92
CA ILE A 72 -0.02 0.88 17.42
C ILE A 72 0.01 0.74 15.91
N GLU A 73 0.55 1.77 15.26
CA GLU A 73 0.71 1.78 13.83
C GLU A 73 2.16 2.09 13.50
N TYR A 74 2.74 1.26 12.64
CA TYR A 74 4.09 1.47 12.15
C TYR A 74 4.04 1.98 10.73
N GLU A 75 4.95 2.91 10.42
CA GLU A 75 5.14 3.34 9.05
C GLU A 75 6.56 3.01 8.63
N PHE A 76 6.71 2.36 7.47
CA PHE A 76 8.00 1.99 6.90
C PHE A 76 8.20 2.67 5.57
N ASP A 77 9.46 2.93 5.23
CA ASP A 77 9.77 3.45 3.90
C ASP A 77 9.82 2.32 2.87
N SER A 78 10.21 2.64 1.64
CA SER A 78 10.21 1.67 0.55
C SER A 78 11.18 0.52 0.78
N GLU A 79 12.18 0.70 1.62
CA GLU A 79 13.16 -0.34 1.91
C GLU A 79 12.84 -1.12 3.17
N GLY A 80 11.78 -0.74 3.86
CA GLY A 80 11.37 -1.42 5.06
C GLY A 80 11.97 -0.87 6.34
N ALA A 81 12.56 0.32 6.29
CA ALA A 81 13.06 0.97 7.49
C ALA A 81 11.91 1.69 8.19
N ILE A 82 11.88 1.60 9.51
CA ILE A 82 10.84 2.28 10.28
C ILE A 82 11.05 3.80 10.22
N VAL A 83 10.00 4.52 9.88
CA VAL A 83 10.08 5.99 9.81
C VAL A 83 9.14 6.66 10.79
N ASP A 84 8.13 5.98 11.26
CA ASP A 84 7.21 6.55 12.24
C ASP A 84 6.50 5.47 13.03
N ILE A 85 6.23 5.77 14.29
CA ILE A 85 5.45 4.90 15.16
C ILE A 85 4.38 5.76 15.79
N ASP A 86 3.13 5.38 15.56
CA ASP A 86 1.99 6.14 16.06
C ASP A 86 1.22 5.28 17.05
N VAL A 87 0.90 5.87 18.20
CA VAL A 87 0.14 5.18 19.24
C VAL A 87 -1.19 5.91 19.37
N ASP A 88 -2.25 5.19 19.07
CA ASP A 88 -3.59 5.75 19.08
C ASP A 88 -4.23 5.50 20.45
N ASP A 89 -4.55 6.57 21.13
CA ASP A 89 -5.21 6.48 22.44
C ASP A 89 -6.73 6.26 22.28
#